data_baa79c8bc882bee947ca3ba3dd7e2d75
#
_entry.id   baa79c8bc882bee947ca3ba3dd7e2d75
#
_cell.length_a   1.000
_cell.length_b   1.000
_cell.length_c   1.000
_cell.angle_alpha   90.00
_cell.angle_beta   90.00
_cell.angle_gamma   90.00
#
_symmetry.space_group_name_H-M   'P 1'
#
loop_
_entity.id
_entity.type
_entity.pdbx_description
1 polymer ?
#
loop_
_entity_poly.entity_id
_entity_poly.type
_entity_poly.pdbx_seq_one_letter_code
_entity_poly.pdbx_strand_id
1 'polypeptide(L)'
;MATQSPPEPPATGGGGGSSSSSAGTVVFFHPDLGIGGAERLVVDAAVGLKQRGHRVVIFTNHCDPSHCFDECRDGTLDVRVRGAWLVPPTILSRLSILCAILRHLHLLLHITLLTTELASLRPRAVVVDQLSAGLPLVRYVLDRGVPVLFYCHFPDLLLARGRDASLLKRLYRVPFDAIEQWTMAFAHAVAVNSEFTRSVVNKTWPRLGSQVPIKVVYPCVDVDAAAREDAEVKASAGRGKELLGGDRIILSINRFERKKDIGLAIKAFAAIPVADRKNVRLVLAGGYDPRVSENVEYHTELEALASSLSLAHHTITPPSKSSPASSPASTLSAVPPSASVIFLLSVPSALKAALLRSASLLVYTPSNEHFGIVPLEAMLARVPVLAANTGGPVETVSDPATGWLRDPDNSAAWSAVMRDALAMPASRLTAMGEEGARRVRERFGRDKMAQSLDDILGEIRAANPRPPFINYIINLVLLVVFFYLGLLLASTYRRFKSG
;
A
#
# COMPACT_ATOMS: atom_id res chain seq x y z
N MET A 1 45.60 58.18 -20.80
CA MET A 1 44.32 57.62 -21.26
C MET A 1 44.09 56.32 -20.48
N ALA A 2 43.30 56.41 -19.44
CA ALA A 2 42.97 55.28 -18.58
C ALA A 2 41.66 54.66 -19.08
N THR A 3 41.70 53.37 -19.41
CA THR A 3 40.52 52.61 -19.79
C THR A 3 39.85 52.07 -18.52
N GLN A 4 38.63 52.56 -18.24
CA GLN A 4 37.74 52.06 -17.20
C GLN A 4 37.09 50.75 -17.63
N SER A 5 37.15 49.76 -16.74
CA SER A 5 36.40 48.53 -16.84
C SER A 5 34.93 48.77 -16.46
N PRO A 6 33.96 48.04 -17.08
CA PRO A 6 32.54 48.19 -16.73
C PRO A 6 32.20 47.55 -15.39
N PRO A 7 31.15 48.01 -14.69
CA PRO A 7 30.78 47.51 -13.37
C PRO A 7 30.12 46.14 -13.42
N GLU A 8 30.42 45.31 -12.42
CA GLU A 8 29.74 44.01 -12.14
C GLU A 8 28.26 44.20 -11.79
N PRO A 9 27.39 43.28 -12.22
CA PRO A 9 25.97 43.28 -11.82
C PRO A 9 25.80 42.82 -10.35
N PRO A 10 24.78 43.30 -9.65
CA PRO A 10 24.57 42.99 -8.25
C PRO A 10 24.15 41.51 -8.05
N ALA A 11 24.76 40.86 -7.06
CA ALA A 11 24.45 39.53 -6.59
C ALA A 11 23.00 39.49 -6.05
N THR A 12 22.13 38.80 -6.75
CA THR A 12 20.80 38.45 -6.24
C THR A 12 20.92 37.32 -5.21
N GLY A 13 20.92 37.69 -3.95
CA GLY A 13 20.73 36.78 -2.83
C GLY A 13 19.33 36.20 -2.86
N GLY A 14 19.23 34.92 -3.19
CA GLY A 14 18.04 34.09 -3.07
C GLY A 14 18.37 32.84 -2.25
N GLY A 15 18.54 33.00 -0.94
CA GLY A 15 18.75 31.91 -0.03
C GLY A 15 17.43 31.15 0.26
N GLY A 16 17.08 30.19 -0.57
CA GLY A 16 16.19 29.11 -0.23
C GLY A 16 16.99 28.06 0.52
N GLY A 17 17.09 28.14 1.85
CA GLY A 17 17.72 27.13 2.67
C GLY A 17 16.92 25.85 2.65
N SER A 18 17.20 24.95 1.70
CA SER A 18 16.91 23.53 1.89
C SER A 18 17.84 23.03 2.98
N SER A 19 17.34 22.82 4.18
CA SER A 19 18.07 22.10 5.22
C SER A 19 18.37 20.70 4.69
N SER A 20 19.57 20.51 4.13
CA SER A 20 20.08 19.19 3.78
C SER A 20 20.15 18.40 5.08
N SER A 21 19.18 17.50 5.30
CA SER A 21 19.25 16.55 6.40
C SER A 21 20.55 15.76 6.22
N SER A 22 21.44 15.79 7.23
CA SER A 22 22.72 15.10 7.12
C SER A 22 22.46 13.61 6.91
N ALA A 23 23.04 13.02 5.86
CA ALA A 23 22.94 11.60 5.53
C ALA A 23 23.32 10.70 6.73
N GLY A 24 22.67 9.55 6.87
CA GLY A 24 22.93 8.61 7.95
C GLY A 24 22.21 7.28 7.73
N THR A 25 22.43 6.31 8.63
CA THR A 25 21.81 4.98 8.51
C THR A 25 20.38 5.01 9.05
N VAL A 26 19.41 4.64 8.20
CA VAL A 26 18.00 4.41 8.58
C VAL A 26 17.75 2.91 8.59
N VAL A 27 17.26 2.40 9.72
CA VAL A 27 16.97 0.97 9.90
C VAL A 27 15.46 0.76 9.88
N PHE A 28 15.00 -0.14 9.02
CA PHE A 28 13.61 -0.59 8.96
C PHE A 28 13.47 -1.95 9.63
N PHE A 29 12.35 -2.12 10.34
CA PHE A 29 11.86 -3.41 10.81
C PHE A 29 10.53 -3.71 10.14
N HIS A 30 10.47 -4.84 9.41
CA HIS A 30 9.25 -5.31 8.75
C HIS A 30 9.13 -6.82 8.94
N PRO A 31 7.92 -7.39 9.23
CA PRO A 31 7.82 -8.81 9.60
C PRO A 31 8.21 -9.75 8.47
N ASP A 32 7.58 -9.65 7.31
CA ASP A 32 7.78 -10.57 6.17
C ASP A 32 7.75 -9.78 4.85
N LEU A 33 8.88 -9.75 4.12
CA LEU A 33 9.01 -9.06 2.83
C LEU A 33 8.59 -9.97 1.66
N GLY A 34 7.27 -10.11 1.47
CA GLY A 34 6.68 -10.76 0.31
C GLY A 34 6.22 -9.77 -0.76
N ILE A 35 5.13 -10.10 -1.46
CA ILE A 35 4.48 -9.25 -2.46
C ILE A 35 3.12 -8.80 -1.93
N GLY A 36 3.03 -7.55 -1.49
CA GLY A 36 1.80 -6.94 -0.96
C GLY A 36 1.90 -5.42 -0.88
N GLY A 37 0.83 -4.77 -0.45
CA GLY A 37 0.77 -3.30 -0.40
C GLY A 37 1.62 -2.69 0.71
N ALA A 38 1.72 -3.36 1.86
CA ALA A 38 2.55 -2.91 2.97
C ALA A 38 4.04 -3.09 2.65
N GLU A 39 4.40 -4.23 2.08
CA GLU A 39 5.75 -4.55 1.62
C GLU A 39 6.20 -3.56 0.55
N ARG A 40 5.34 -3.27 -0.45
CA ARG A 40 5.64 -2.26 -1.48
C ARG A 40 5.91 -0.88 -0.86
N LEU A 41 5.12 -0.48 0.14
CA LEU A 41 5.31 0.79 0.83
C LEU A 41 6.68 0.86 1.52
N VAL A 42 7.08 -0.19 2.23
CA VAL A 42 8.39 -0.24 2.91
C VAL A 42 9.54 -0.21 1.90
N VAL A 43 9.41 -0.95 0.80
CA VAL A 43 10.41 -0.95 -0.28
C VAL A 43 10.52 0.44 -0.91
N ASP A 44 9.40 1.09 -1.25
CA ASP A 44 9.41 2.43 -1.83
C ASP A 44 9.99 3.48 -0.86
N ALA A 45 9.63 3.39 0.43
CA ALA A 45 10.19 4.25 1.47
C ALA A 45 11.71 4.08 1.59
N ALA A 46 12.17 2.83 1.58
CA ALA A 46 13.59 2.49 1.68
C ALA A 46 14.39 2.97 0.46
N VAL A 47 13.87 2.72 -0.75
CA VAL A 47 14.49 3.21 -2.00
C VAL A 47 14.51 4.74 -2.04
N GLY A 48 13.40 5.39 -1.69
CA GLY A 48 13.32 6.84 -1.69
C GLY A 48 14.30 7.49 -0.69
N LEU A 49 14.43 6.96 0.52
CA LEU A 49 15.42 7.43 1.49
C LEU A 49 16.86 7.18 1.03
N LYS A 50 17.12 6.04 0.35
CA LYS A 50 18.42 5.77 -0.26
C LYS A 50 18.75 6.79 -1.35
N GLN A 51 17.78 7.16 -2.19
CA GLN A 51 17.94 8.19 -3.22
C GLN A 51 18.22 9.59 -2.60
N ARG A 52 17.78 9.84 -1.38
CA ARG A 52 18.10 11.04 -0.60
C ARG A 52 19.46 10.98 0.11
N GLY A 53 20.25 9.94 -0.13
CA GLY A 53 21.62 9.79 0.38
C GLY A 53 21.73 9.02 1.70
N HIS A 54 20.64 8.48 2.26
CA HIS A 54 20.71 7.65 3.45
C HIS A 54 21.23 6.24 3.11
N ARG A 55 21.96 5.65 4.04
CA ARG A 55 22.16 4.19 4.05
C ARG A 55 20.90 3.57 4.65
N VAL A 56 20.27 2.64 3.93
CA VAL A 56 19.05 1.96 4.41
C VAL A 56 19.33 0.48 4.62
N VAL A 57 18.91 -0.04 5.77
CA VAL A 57 18.99 -1.47 6.12
C VAL A 57 17.61 -1.93 6.56
N ILE A 58 17.11 -3.03 6.00
CA ILE A 58 15.83 -3.62 6.36
C ILE A 58 16.06 -4.94 7.08
N PHE A 59 15.63 -5.04 8.34
CA PHE A 59 15.56 -6.30 9.07
C PHE A 59 14.16 -6.91 8.92
N THR A 60 14.13 -8.18 8.58
CA THR A 60 12.89 -8.95 8.41
C THR A 60 13.03 -10.37 8.95
N ASN A 61 11.91 -10.99 9.30
CA ASN A 61 11.90 -12.41 9.67
C ASN A 61 11.90 -13.33 8.45
N HIS A 62 11.39 -12.86 7.30
CA HIS A 62 11.30 -13.67 6.09
C HIS A 62 11.38 -12.80 4.83
N CYS A 63 12.14 -13.29 3.85
CA CYS A 63 12.17 -12.74 2.50
C CYS A 63 12.55 -13.90 1.56
N ASP A 64 11.58 -14.34 0.75
CA ASP A 64 11.81 -15.37 -0.26
C ASP A 64 12.26 -14.69 -1.57
N PRO A 65 13.48 -14.92 -2.07
CA PRO A 65 13.95 -14.32 -3.32
C PRO A 65 13.07 -14.65 -4.53
N SER A 66 12.32 -15.75 -4.51
CA SER A 66 11.38 -16.11 -5.58
C SER A 66 10.04 -15.40 -5.47
N HIS A 67 9.73 -14.80 -4.30
CA HIS A 67 8.45 -14.16 -4.00
C HIS A 67 8.61 -12.85 -3.23
N CYS A 68 9.48 -11.97 -3.69
CA CYS A 68 9.67 -10.61 -3.18
C CYS A 68 9.81 -9.61 -4.33
N PHE A 69 9.82 -8.33 -4.01
CA PHE A 69 10.11 -7.27 -4.98
C PHE A 69 11.57 -7.31 -5.43
N ASP A 70 11.84 -6.86 -6.65
CA ASP A 70 13.17 -6.93 -7.26
C ASP A 70 14.22 -6.20 -6.42
N GLU A 71 13.89 -5.06 -5.88
CA GLU A 71 14.76 -4.23 -5.05
C GLU A 71 15.25 -4.92 -3.76
N CYS A 72 14.54 -5.98 -3.33
CA CYS A 72 14.94 -6.80 -2.17
C CYS A 72 15.93 -7.91 -2.52
N ARG A 73 16.10 -8.28 -3.81
CA ARG A 73 16.94 -9.41 -4.26
C ARG A 73 18.07 -9.03 -5.20
N ASP A 74 17.98 -7.87 -5.88
CA ASP A 74 18.97 -7.41 -6.87
C ASP A 74 20.14 -6.61 -6.27
N GLY A 75 20.17 -6.45 -4.94
CA GLY A 75 21.18 -5.65 -4.24
C GLY A 75 20.87 -4.16 -4.14
N THR A 76 19.71 -3.73 -4.62
CA THR A 76 19.25 -2.34 -4.45
C THR A 76 19.10 -1.98 -2.97
N LEU A 77 18.57 -2.89 -2.14
CA LEU A 77 18.40 -2.72 -0.70
C LEU A 77 19.23 -3.72 0.11
N ASP A 78 19.76 -3.29 1.28
CA ASP A 78 20.42 -4.16 2.26
C ASP A 78 19.33 -4.84 3.12
N VAL A 79 18.84 -6.01 2.66
CA VAL A 79 17.83 -6.81 3.36
C VAL A 79 18.49 -7.89 4.17
N ARG A 80 18.19 -7.95 5.47
CA ARG A 80 18.76 -8.88 6.43
C ARG A 80 17.69 -9.73 7.10
N VAL A 81 17.65 -11.01 6.74
CA VAL A 81 16.71 -11.98 7.34
C VAL A 81 17.28 -12.48 8.66
N ARG A 82 16.55 -12.29 9.77
CA ARG A 82 16.94 -12.68 11.11
C ARG A 82 15.75 -13.22 11.91
N GLY A 83 16.00 -14.01 12.95
CA GLY A 83 14.99 -14.40 13.92
C GLY A 83 13.91 -15.37 13.43
N ALA A 84 14.10 -16.07 12.30
CA ALA A 84 13.08 -16.96 11.73
C ALA A 84 13.11 -18.40 12.25
N TRP A 85 14.22 -18.84 12.87
CA TRP A 85 14.48 -20.26 13.15
C TRP A 85 13.81 -20.80 14.41
N LEU A 86 13.49 -19.95 15.39
CA LEU A 86 12.98 -20.40 16.70
C LEU A 86 11.47 -20.57 16.73
N VAL A 87 10.74 -19.64 16.11
CA VAL A 87 9.27 -19.59 16.17
C VAL A 87 8.67 -19.85 14.79
N PRO A 88 7.74 -20.82 14.65
CA PRO A 88 7.06 -21.09 13.39
C PRO A 88 6.11 -19.93 13.00
N PRO A 89 5.73 -19.80 11.71
CA PRO A 89 4.78 -18.77 11.28
C PRO A 89 3.40 -18.90 11.92
N THR A 90 2.97 -20.13 12.19
CA THR A 90 1.69 -20.46 12.83
C THR A 90 1.83 -21.67 13.74
N ILE A 91 0.97 -21.77 14.75
CA ILE A 91 0.82 -22.96 15.62
C ILE A 91 -0.57 -23.52 15.36
N LEU A 92 -0.66 -24.81 14.93
CA LEU A 92 -1.93 -25.50 14.58
C LEU A 92 -2.77 -24.70 13.56
N SER A 93 -2.14 -24.07 12.56
CA SER A 93 -2.78 -23.16 11.60
C SER A 93 -3.55 -22.00 12.25
N ARG A 94 -3.23 -21.70 13.51
CA ARG A 94 -3.82 -20.63 14.34
C ARG A 94 -2.71 -19.81 14.98
N LEU A 95 -3.05 -18.86 15.84
CA LEU A 95 -2.12 -18.06 16.65
C LEU A 95 -1.07 -17.27 15.80
N SER A 96 -1.38 -16.95 14.52
CA SER A 96 -0.46 -16.28 13.60
C SER A 96 0.07 -14.95 14.17
N ILE A 97 -0.79 -14.15 14.82
CA ILE A 97 -0.38 -12.87 15.40
C ILE A 97 0.60 -13.06 16.58
N LEU A 98 0.37 -14.05 17.43
CA LEU A 98 1.30 -14.38 18.51
C LEU A 98 2.66 -14.82 17.94
N CYS A 99 2.66 -15.69 16.93
CA CYS A 99 3.87 -16.12 16.27
C CYS A 99 4.61 -14.96 15.61
N ALA A 100 3.91 -14.05 14.94
CA ALA A 100 4.49 -12.86 14.33
C ALA A 100 5.16 -11.96 15.37
N ILE A 101 4.49 -11.69 16.49
CA ILE A 101 5.05 -10.92 17.62
C ILE A 101 6.31 -11.61 18.17
N LEU A 102 6.25 -12.91 18.44
CA LEU A 102 7.39 -13.66 18.99
C LEU A 102 8.58 -13.72 18.03
N ARG A 103 8.32 -13.87 16.72
CA ARG A 103 9.36 -13.82 15.68
C ARG A 103 10.03 -12.44 15.63
N HIS A 104 9.23 -11.38 15.69
CA HIS A 104 9.75 -10.00 15.69
C HIS A 104 10.59 -9.71 16.94
N LEU A 105 10.13 -10.13 18.13
CA LEU A 105 10.91 -10.02 19.37
C LEU A 105 12.20 -10.84 19.33
N HIS A 106 12.15 -12.06 18.79
CA HIS A 106 13.33 -12.90 18.59
C HIS A 106 14.34 -12.25 17.63
N LEU A 107 13.88 -11.63 16.54
CA LEU A 107 14.74 -10.86 15.63
C LEU A 107 15.46 -9.75 16.38
N LEU A 108 14.72 -8.93 17.14
CA LEU A 108 15.28 -7.82 17.92
C LEU A 108 16.31 -8.31 18.94
N LEU A 109 16.00 -9.35 19.72
CA LEU A 109 16.93 -9.93 20.69
C LEU A 109 18.18 -10.49 20.02
N HIS A 110 18.03 -11.13 18.87
CA HIS A 110 19.16 -11.66 18.11
C HIS A 110 20.14 -10.56 17.69
N ILE A 111 19.65 -9.48 17.08
CA ILE A 111 20.52 -8.41 16.56
C ILE A 111 21.03 -7.43 17.62
N THR A 112 20.49 -7.49 18.86
CA THR A 112 20.86 -6.57 19.95
C THR A 112 21.64 -7.23 21.06
N LEU A 113 21.24 -8.45 21.52
CA LEU A 113 21.83 -9.14 22.65
C LEU A 113 22.75 -10.29 22.22
N LEU A 114 22.40 -11.05 21.17
CA LEU A 114 23.21 -12.18 20.70
C LEU A 114 24.30 -11.76 19.71
N THR A 115 24.10 -10.61 19.05
CA THR A 115 25.08 -9.99 18.17
C THR A 115 25.14 -8.49 18.43
N THR A 116 26.17 -7.83 17.88
CA THR A 116 26.31 -6.37 17.91
C THR A 116 25.82 -5.72 16.61
N GLU A 117 24.99 -6.43 15.82
CA GLU A 117 24.64 -6.03 14.46
C GLU A 117 23.93 -4.66 14.43
N LEU A 118 22.92 -4.44 15.27
CA LEU A 118 22.22 -3.17 15.33
C LEU A 118 23.13 -2.03 15.80
N ALA A 119 23.93 -2.26 16.84
CA ALA A 119 24.85 -1.26 17.37
C ALA A 119 25.93 -0.85 16.36
N SER A 120 26.45 -1.81 15.57
CA SER A 120 27.46 -1.54 14.55
C SER A 120 26.97 -0.64 13.42
N LEU A 121 25.66 -0.64 13.14
CA LEU A 121 25.04 0.21 12.13
C LEU A 121 24.95 1.69 12.56
N ARG A 122 25.04 1.99 13.87
CA ARG A 122 24.89 3.33 14.43
C ARG A 122 23.68 4.06 13.82
N PRO A 123 22.44 3.53 13.98
CA PRO A 123 21.29 4.05 13.31
C PRO A 123 21.05 5.53 13.65
N ARG A 124 20.86 6.36 12.62
CA ARG A 124 20.40 7.74 12.74
C ARG A 124 18.92 7.82 13.06
N ALA A 125 18.16 6.85 12.54
CA ALA A 125 16.72 6.72 12.74
C ALA A 125 16.28 5.27 12.58
N VAL A 126 15.15 4.93 13.19
CA VAL A 126 14.52 3.62 13.08
C VAL A 126 13.06 3.78 12.69
N VAL A 127 12.62 2.99 11.72
CA VAL A 127 11.24 2.87 11.29
C VAL A 127 10.77 1.44 11.57
N VAL A 128 9.75 1.30 12.40
CA VAL A 128 9.11 0.00 12.70
C VAL A 128 7.78 -0.04 11.96
N ASP A 129 7.56 -1.07 11.17
CA ASP A 129 6.37 -1.22 10.34
C ASP A 129 5.51 -2.40 10.77
N GLN A 130 4.19 -2.25 10.70
CA GLN A 130 3.11 -3.20 11.01
C GLN A 130 3.04 -3.67 12.47
N LEU A 131 4.13 -4.13 13.08
CA LEU A 131 4.11 -4.73 14.42
C LEU A 131 4.69 -3.79 15.48
N SER A 132 3.82 -3.20 16.29
CA SER A 132 4.21 -2.29 17.38
C SER A 132 4.84 -3.00 18.59
N ALA A 133 4.61 -4.30 18.76
CA ALA A 133 5.01 -5.07 19.94
C ALA A 133 6.52 -5.02 20.25
N GLY A 134 7.37 -4.77 19.24
CA GLY A 134 8.82 -4.62 19.41
C GLY A 134 9.27 -3.24 19.86
N LEU A 135 8.41 -2.22 19.79
CA LEU A 135 8.79 -0.83 20.07
C LEU A 135 9.39 -0.60 21.48
N PRO A 136 8.86 -1.20 22.56
CA PRO A 136 9.48 -1.06 23.88
C PRO A 136 10.94 -1.53 23.90
N LEU A 137 11.25 -2.66 23.27
CA LEU A 137 12.60 -3.19 23.20
C LEU A 137 13.50 -2.32 22.31
N VAL A 138 13.01 -1.90 21.15
CA VAL A 138 13.73 -0.97 20.24
C VAL A 138 14.12 0.30 21.00
N ARG A 139 13.18 0.87 21.76
CA ARG A 139 13.44 2.07 22.59
C ARG A 139 14.43 1.84 23.72
N TYR A 140 14.47 0.64 24.26
CA TYR A 140 15.39 0.28 25.33
C TYR A 140 16.83 0.12 24.83
N VAL A 141 17.02 -0.51 23.66
CA VAL A 141 18.36 -0.86 23.16
C VAL A 141 19.02 0.25 22.33
N LEU A 142 18.24 1.20 21.81
CA LEU A 142 18.77 2.33 21.05
C LEU A 142 19.24 3.47 21.93
N ASP A 143 20.23 4.20 21.46
CA ASP A 143 20.63 5.46 22.06
C ASP A 143 19.45 6.44 22.15
N ARG A 144 19.37 7.21 23.23
CA ARG A 144 18.22 8.07 23.54
C ARG A 144 17.93 9.13 22.47
N GLY A 145 18.92 9.50 21.67
CA GLY A 145 18.81 10.49 20.59
C GLY A 145 18.34 9.92 19.25
N VAL A 146 18.13 8.59 19.14
CA VAL A 146 17.70 7.96 17.89
C VAL A 146 16.18 8.03 17.76
N PRO A 147 15.62 8.75 16.76
CA PRO A 147 14.19 8.78 16.52
C PRO A 147 13.67 7.40 16.13
N VAL A 148 12.52 7.04 16.68
CA VAL A 148 11.78 5.81 16.34
C VAL A 148 10.41 6.21 15.84
N LEU A 149 10.15 5.93 14.57
CA LEU A 149 8.86 6.11 13.90
C LEU A 149 8.16 4.75 13.79
N PHE A 150 6.89 4.69 14.14
CA PHE A 150 6.05 3.53 13.86
C PHE A 150 5.14 3.81 12.68
N TYR A 151 5.12 2.94 11.66
CA TYR A 151 4.19 3.05 10.53
C TYR A 151 3.00 2.12 10.74
N CYS A 152 1.82 2.70 10.96
CA CYS A 152 0.55 2.01 11.17
C CYS A 152 -0.27 2.06 9.89
N HIS A 153 -0.34 0.94 9.15
CA HIS A 153 -1.16 0.85 7.94
C HIS A 153 -2.64 0.96 8.22
N PHE A 154 -3.08 0.29 9.28
CA PHE A 154 -4.45 0.33 9.82
C PHE A 154 -4.47 -0.39 11.17
N PRO A 155 -5.36 -0.01 12.11
CA PRO A 155 -5.49 -0.72 13.38
C PRO A 155 -5.75 -2.22 13.21
N ASP A 156 -4.85 -3.08 13.70
CA ASP A 156 -4.99 -4.54 13.58
C ASP A 156 -6.24 -5.05 14.30
N LEU A 157 -6.63 -4.35 15.36
CA LEU A 157 -7.91 -4.51 16.05
C LEU A 157 -9.10 -4.56 15.10
N LEU A 158 -9.13 -3.72 14.07
CA LEU A 158 -10.23 -3.61 13.12
C LEU A 158 -10.09 -4.57 11.93
N LEU A 159 -8.88 -5.08 11.66
CA LEU A 159 -8.62 -6.04 10.58
C LEU A 159 -8.99 -7.49 10.95
N ALA A 160 -9.15 -7.80 12.23
CA ALA A 160 -9.40 -9.14 12.73
C ALA A 160 -10.79 -9.65 12.32
N ARG A 161 -10.85 -10.43 11.22
CA ARG A 161 -12.10 -11.04 10.72
C ARG A 161 -12.72 -12.01 11.74
N GLY A 162 -14.04 -11.98 11.87
CA GLY A 162 -14.81 -12.93 12.71
C GLY A 162 -14.58 -12.73 14.21
N ARG A 163 -14.26 -11.52 14.66
CA ARG A 163 -14.16 -11.15 16.07
C ARG A 163 -15.48 -11.39 16.80
N ASP A 164 -16.60 -11.08 16.15
CA ASP A 164 -17.94 -11.20 16.71
C ASP A 164 -18.52 -12.63 16.58
N ALA A 165 -17.89 -13.49 15.80
CA ALA A 165 -18.36 -14.85 15.54
C ALA A 165 -18.08 -15.85 16.69
N SER A 166 -17.16 -15.52 17.65
CA SER A 166 -16.80 -16.41 18.75
C SER A 166 -16.30 -15.65 19.97
N LEU A 167 -16.91 -15.93 21.12
CA LEU A 167 -16.53 -15.37 22.43
C LEU A 167 -15.06 -15.68 22.78
N LEU A 168 -14.60 -16.91 22.48
CA LEU A 168 -13.22 -17.35 22.67
C LEU A 168 -12.24 -16.52 21.84
N LYS A 169 -12.57 -16.21 20.59
CA LYS A 169 -11.73 -15.40 19.71
C LYS A 169 -11.66 -13.96 20.18
N ARG A 170 -12.77 -13.40 20.66
CA ARG A 170 -12.84 -12.09 21.26
C ARG A 170 -11.97 -12.00 22.53
N LEU A 171 -12.09 -12.98 23.43
CA LEU A 171 -11.31 -13.03 24.67
C LEU A 171 -9.80 -13.20 24.39
N TYR A 172 -9.44 -14.01 23.39
CA TYR A 172 -8.06 -14.16 22.94
C TYR A 172 -7.46 -12.83 22.41
N ARG A 173 -8.26 -12.02 21.71
CA ARG A 173 -7.78 -10.77 21.11
C ARG A 173 -7.60 -9.62 22.09
N VAL A 174 -8.38 -9.54 23.16
CA VAL A 174 -8.34 -8.44 24.14
C VAL A 174 -6.91 -8.08 24.61
N PRO A 175 -6.05 -9.03 25.04
CA PRO A 175 -4.69 -8.69 25.46
C PRO A 175 -3.83 -8.15 24.29
N PHE A 176 -4.01 -8.65 23.05
CA PHE A 176 -3.25 -8.17 21.90
C PHE A 176 -3.66 -6.76 21.50
N ASP A 177 -4.96 -6.46 21.54
CA ASP A 177 -5.50 -5.14 21.24
C ASP A 177 -5.01 -4.09 22.27
N ALA A 178 -4.93 -4.46 23.55
CA ALA A 178 -4.38 -3.62 24.59
C ALA A 178 -2.86 -3.42 24.45
N ILE A 179 -2.12 -4.48 24.09
CA ILE A 179 -0.68 -4.42 23.83
C ILE A 179 -0.40 -3.53 22.62
N GLU A 180 -1.19 -3.61 21.54
CA GLU A 180 -1.02 -2.79 20.34
C GLU A 180 -1.04 -1.30 20.68
N GLN A 181 -2.09 -0.82 21.36
CA GLN A 181 -2.19 0.58 21.78
C GLN A 181 -1.02 0.98 22.68
N TRP A 182 -0.73 0.17 23.68
CA TRP A 182 0.27 0.47 24.67
C TRP A 182 1.69 0.51 24.06
N THR A 183 2.03 -0.45 23.17
CA THR A 183 3.36 -0.50 22.55
C THR A 183 3.57 0.63 21.55
N MET A 184 2.53 1.08 20.83
CA MET A 184 2.64 2.25 19.94
C MET A 184 3.04 3.53 20.66
N ALA A 185 2.67 3.69 21.93
CA ALA A 185 3.06 4.84 22.74
C ALA A 185 4.58 4.95 23.02
N PHE A 186 5.36 3.90 22.66
CA PHE A 186 6.82 3.95 22.71
C PHE A 186 7.47 4.52 21.45
N ALA A 187 6.74 4.67 20.36
CA ALA A 187 7.23 5.43 19.21
C ALA A 187 7.36 6.92 19.59
N HIS A 188 8.24 7.63 18.88
CA HIS A 188 8.29 9.09 19.00
C HIS A 188 7.24 9.78 18.13
N ALA A 189 6.82 9.13 17.05
CA ALA A 189 5.67 9.47 16.23
C ALA A 189 5.08 8.21 15.61
N VAL A 190 3.79 8.26 15.31
CA VAL A 190 3.09 7.24 14.52
C VAL A 190 2.81 7.83 13.15
N ALA A 191 3.29 7.18 12.07
CA ALA A 191 2.91 7.50 10.71
C ALA A 191 1.71 6.65 10.29
N VAL A 192 0.81 7.23 9.50
CA VAL A 192 -0.35 6.55 8.91
C VAL A 192 -0.45 6.88 7.42
N ASN A 193 -1.09 6.02 6.65
CA ASN A 193 -1.13 6.10 5.19
C ASN A 193 -2.13 7.14 4.62
N SER A 194 -2.99 7.74 5.46
CA SER A 194 -4.01 8.69 5.02
C SER A 194 -4.62 9.47 6.19
N GLU A 195 -5.27 10.59 5.92
CA GLU A 195 -6.07 11.32 6.90
C GLU A 195 -7.26 10.47 7.39
N PHE A 196 -7.83 9.68 6.48
CA PHE A 196 -8.84 8.70 6.85
C PHE A 196 -8.32 7.74 7.91
N THR A 197 -7.17 7.10 7.69
CA THR A 197 -6.57 6.19 8.68
C THR A 197 -6.19 6.94 9.96
N ARG A 198 -5.71 8.19 9.88
CA ARG A 198 -5.47 9.03 11.06
C ARG A 198 -6.74 9.20 11.89
N SER A 199 -7.87 9.48 11.26
CA SER A 199 -9.16 9.62 11.93
C SER A 199 -9.60 8.32 12.59
N VAL A 200 -9.41 7.19 11.92
CA VAL A 200 -9.70 5.85 12.45
C VAL A 200 -8.83 5.52 13.65
N VAL A 201 -7.51 5.76 13.58
CA VAL A 201 -6.57 5.57 14.70
C VAL A 201 -6.97 6.41 15.91
N ASN A 202 -7.26 7.70 15.71
CA ASN A 202 -7.72 8.59 16.78
C ASN A 202 -9.04 8.13 17.41
N LYS A 203 -9.97 7.63 16.60
CA LYS A 203 -11.25 7.09 17.08
C LYS A 203 -11.08 5.77 17.84
N THR A 204 -10.18 4.91 17.36
CA THR A 204 -9.92 3.60 17.96
C THR A 204 -9.13 3.73 19.27
N TRP A 205 -8.17 4.63 19.31
CA TRP A 205 -7.28 4.85 20.45
C TRP A 205 -7.18 6.34 20.83
N PRO A 206 -8.22 6.91 21.43
CA PRO A 206 -8.29 8.36 21.72
C PRO A 206 -7.13 8.88 22.58
N ARG A 207 -6.54 8.01 23.44
CA ARG A 207 -5.42 8.38 24.31
C ARG A 207 -4.08 8.39 23.57
N LEU A 208 -3.95 7.67 22.45
CA LEU A 208 -2.67 7.57 21.72
C LEU A 208 -2.27 8.94 21.16
N GLY A 209 -3.20 9.65 20.52
CA GLY A 209 -2.94 10.96 19.93
C GLY A 209 -2.54 12.06 20.92
N SER A 210 -2.89 11.90 22.21
CA SER A 210 -2.42 12.79 23.28
C SER A 210 -1.01 12.45 23.78
N GLN A 211 -0.52 11.23 23.50
CA GLN A 211 0.78 10.73 23.96
C GLN A 211 1.85 10.83 22.86
N VAL A 212 1.46 10.58 21.61
CA VAL A 212 2.36 10.48 20.47
C VAL A 212 1.76 11.19 19.26
N PRO A 213 2.50 12.07 18.57
CA PRO A 213 1.99 12.73 17.36
C PRO A 213 1.71 11.71 16.25
N ILE A 214 0.53 11.83 15.62
CA ILE A 214 0.12 11.00 14.48
C ILE A 214 0.28 11.83 13.21
N LYS A 215 1.17 11.40 12.33
CA LYS A 215 1.56 12.08 11.08
C LYS A 215 1.07 11.28 9.88
N VAL A 216 0.66 11.96 8.81
CA VAL A 216 0.30 11.29 7.55
C VAL A 216 1.51 11.23 6.65
N VAL A 217 1.80 10.03 6.16
CA VAL A 217 2.81 9.75 5.12
C VAL A 217 2.12 8.92 4.05
N TYR A 218 1.76 9.56 2.97
CA TYR A 218 1.05 8.90 1.87
C TYR A 218 1.90 7.82 1.22
N PRO A 219 1.33 6.63 0.92
CA PRO A 219 1.93 5.69 -0.01
C PRO A 219 2.17 6.35 -1.37
N CYS A 220 3.17 5.88 -2.09
CA CYS A 220 3.53 6.45 -3.37
C CYS A 220 3.29 5.49 -4.53
N VAL A 221 3.38 6.03 -5.74
CA VAL A 221 3.49 5.29 -7.00
C VAL A 221 4.83 5.63 -7.66
N ASP A 222 5.36 4.70 -8.45
CA ASP A 222 6.61 4.89 -9.18
C ASP A 222 6.36 5.74 -10.44
N VAL A 223 6.54 7.06 -10.27
CA VAL A 223 6.36 8.05 -11.35
C VAL A 223 7.40 7.86 -12.44
N ASP A 224 8.63 7.45 -12.08
CA ASP A 224 9.73 7.30 -13.03
C ASP A 224 9.54 6.03 -13.89
N ALA A 225 9.06 4.94 -13.30
CA ALA A 225 8.71 3.74 -14.06
C ALA A 225 7.59 4.03 -15.06
N ALA A 226 6.54 4.72 -14.64
CA ALA A 226 5.45 5.12 -15.54
C ALA A 226 5.93 6.03 -16.68
N ALA A 227 6.85 6.97 -16.41
CA ALA A 227 7.43 7.84 -17.43
C ALA A 227 8.29 7.06 -18.46
N ARG A 228 9.04 6.04 -17.99
CA ARG A 228 9.82 5.16 -18.88
C ARG A 228 8.89 4.32 -19.77
N GLU A 229 7.86 3.71 -19.20
CA GLU A 229 6.86 2.96 -19.97
C GLU A 229 6.15 3.83 -21.01
N ASP A 230 5.79 5.06 -20.64
CA ASP A 230 5.19 6.03 -21.58
C ASP A 230 6.15 6.35 -22.74
N ALA A 231 7.44 6.50 -22.48
CA ALA A 231 8.46 6.79 -23.50
C ALA A 231 8.67 5.59 -24.43
N GLU A 232 8.73 4.36 -23.89
CA GLU A 232 8.85 3.13 -24.67
C GLU A 232 7.63 2.92 -25.59
N VAL A 233 6.42 3.15 -25.07
CA VAL A 233 5.18 3.06 -25.87
C VAL A 233 5.16 4.10 -26.97
N LYS A 234 5.59 5.36 -26.71
CA LYS A 234 5.71 6.40 -27.74
C LYS A 234 6.75 6.05 -28.79
N ALA A 235 7.88 5.47 -28.40
CA ALA A 235 8.92 5.04 -29.34
C ALA A 235 8.49 3.87 -30.23
N SER A 236 7.62 3.00 -29.71
CA SER A 236 7.00 1.90 -30.46
C SER A 236 5.73 2.33 -31.24
N ALA A 237 5.43 3.64 -31.26
CA ALA A 237 4.23 4.21 -31.83
C ALA A 237 4.11 3.94 -33.34
N GLY A 238 3.23 3.05 -33.66
CA GLY A 238 2.83 2.57 -35.00
C GLY A 238 2.15 1.20 -34.92
N ARG A 239 2.19 0.51 -33.78
CA ARG A 239 1.64 -0.84 -33.62
C ARG A 239 0.84 -1.06 -32.32
N GLY A 240 0.29 -0.03 -31.71
CA GLY A 240 -0.69 -0.22 -30.64
C GLY A 240 -1.91 -0.93 -31.23
N LYS A 241 -1.97 -2.28 -31.16
CA LYS A 241 -3.23 -2.97 -31.41
C LYS A 241 -4.25 -2.45 -30.41
N GLU A 242 -5.32 -1.85 -30.93
CA GLU A 242 -6.45 -1.44 -30.11
C GLU A 242 -6.94 -2.64 -29.28
N LEU A 243 -7.04 -2.47 -27.97
CA LEU A 243 -7.60 -3.51 -27.12
C LEU A 243 -9.11 -3.62 -27.39
N LEU A 244 -9.64 -4.85 -27.35
CA LEU A 244 -11.07 -5.14 -27.49
C LEU A 244 -11.71 -4.54 -28.78
N GLY A 245 -10.96 -4.52 -29.88
CA GLY A 245 -11.50 -4.08 -31.18
C GLY A 245 -11.80 -2.58 -31.27
N GLY A 246 -11.21 -1.75 -30.41
CA GLY A 246 -11.44 -0.30 -30.38
C GLY A 246 -12.64 0.14 -29.54
N ASP A 247 -13.32 -0.79 -28.86
CA ASP A 247 -14.39 -0.43 -27.92
C ASP A 247 -13.83 0.39 -26.74
N ARG A 248 -14.62 1.33 -26.25
CA ARG A 248 -14.28 2.14 -25.08
C ARG A 248 -14.30 1.28 -23.82
N ILE A 249 -13.30 1.44 -22.97
CA ILE A 249 -13.14 0.66 -21.75
C ILE A 249 -13.48 1.50 -20.53
N ILE A 250 -14.48 1.05 -19.76
CA ILE A 250 -14.66 1.42 -18.35
C ILE A 250 -13.97 0.33 -17.54
N LEU A 251 -12.96 0.70 -16.74
CA LEU A 251 -12.09 -0.24 -16.04
C LEU A 251 -12.35 -0.21 -14.55
N SER A 252 -12.43 -1.38 -13.91
CA SER A 252 -12.37 -1.51 -12.45
C SER A 252 -11.27 -2.50 -12.08
N ILE A 253 -10.35 -2.10 -11.19
CA ILE A 253 -9.25 -2.96 -10.74
C ILE A 253 -9.37 -3.18 -9.25
N ASN A 254 -9.79 -4.38 -8.85
CA ASN A 254 -10.00 -4.77 -7.46
C ASN A 254 -9.77 -6.26 -7.27
N ARG A 255 -9.30 -6.69 -6.09
CA ARG A 255 -9.34 -8.11 -5.73
C ARG A 255 -10.80 -8.56 -5.63
N PHE A 256 -11.08 -9.79 -6.05
CA PHE A 256 -12.44 -10.37 -5.99
C PHE A 256 -12.82 -10.69 -4.53
N GLU A 257 -13.04 -9.64 -3.74
CA GLU A 257 -13.44 -9.69 -2.33
C GLU A 257 -14.70 -8.83 -2.14
N ARG A 258 -15.68 -9.29 -1.35
CA ARG A 258 -16.96 -8.60 -1.15
C ARG A 258 -16.80 -7.17 -0.65
N LYS A 259 -15.79 -6.92 0.20
CA LYS A 259 -15.47 -5.56 0.69
C LYS A 259 -15.06 -4.57 -0.40
N LYS A 260 -14.78 -5.04 -1.63
CA LYS A 260 -14.43 -4.20 -2.77
C LYS A 260 -15.65 -3.75 -3.58
N ASP A 261 -16.82 -4.29 -3.28
CA ASP A 261 -18.13 -3.94 -3.87
C ASP A 261 -18.10 -3.77 -5.40
N ILE A 262 -17.49 -4.75 -6.08
CA ILE A 262 -17.40 -4.76 -7.56
C ILE A 262 -18.81 -4.77 -8.19
N GLY A 263 -19.80 -5.31 -7.47
CA GLY A 263 -21.20 -5.35 -7.89
C GLY A 263 -21.79 -3.96 -8.15
N LEU A 264 -21.33 -2.91 -7.45
CA LEU A 264 -21.75 -1.52 -7.69
C LEU A 264 -21.38 -1.08 -9.12
N ALA A 265 -20.18 -1.42 -9.62
CA ALA A 265 -19.78 -1.09 -10.99
C ALA A 265 -20.68 -1.77 -12.02
N ILE A 266 -21.06 -3.04 -11.81
CA ILE A 266 -21.98 -3.79 -12.69
C ILE A 266 -23.37 -3.15 -12.68
N LYS A 267 -23.93 -2.85 -11.51
CA LYS A 267 -25.25 -2.21 -11.37
C LYS A 267 -25.29 -0.83 -12.03
N ALA A 268 -24.25 -0.02 -11.80
CA ALA A 268 -24.15 1.32 -12.40
C ALA A 268 -24.02 1.25 -13.92
N PHE A 269 -23.23 0.31 -14.44
CA PHE A 269 -23.09 0.09 -15.88
C PHE A 269 -24.39 -0.41 -16.52
N ALA A 270 -25.10 -1.33 -15.88
CA ALA A 270 -26.39 -1.84 -16.36
C ALA A 270 -27.46 -0.75 -16.49
N ALA A 271 -27.45 0.24 -15.57
CA ALA A 271 -28.38 1.35 -15.57
C ALA A 271 -28.13 2.40 -16.67
N ILE A 272 -27.00 2.34 -17.39
CA ILE A 272 -26.76 3.17 -18.58
C ILE A 272 -27.67 2.66 -19.71
N PRO A 273 -28.41 3.55 -20.44
CA PRO A 273 -29.22 3.15 -21.57
C PRO A 273 -28.42 2.36 -22.61
N VAL A 274 -29.00 1.32 -23.22
CA VAL A 274 -28.32 0.44 -24.16
C VAL A 274 -27.72 1.22 -25.34
N ALA A 275 -28.38 2.28 -25.80
CA ALA A 275 -27.88 3.13 -26.85
C ALA A 275 -26.57 3.85 -26.49
N ASP A 276 -26.45 4.30 -25.23
CA ASP A 276 -25.31 5.08 -24.73
C ASP A 276 -24.09 4.19 -24.39
N ARG A 277 -24.30 2.88 -24.20
CA ARG A 277 -23.23 1.90 -23.92
C ARG A 277 -22.86 1.03 -25.13
N LYS A 278 -23.31 1.37 -26.32
CA LYS A 278 -22.89 0.71 -27.56
C LYS A 278 -21.37 0.91 -27.75
N ASN A 279 -20.67 -0.16 -28.04
CA ASN A 279 -19.20 -0.17 -28.18
C ASN A 279 -18.48 0.28 -26.87
N VAL A 280 -19.05 -0.05 -25.73
CA VAL A 280 -18.45 0.17 -24.41
C VAL A 280 -18.34 -1.18 -23.70
N ARG A 281 -17.17 -1.43 -23.08
CA ARG A 281 -16.91 -2.63 -22.29
C ARG A 281 -16.63 -2.25 -20.84
N LEU A 282 -17.30 -2.92 -19.91
CA LEU A 282 -16.93 -2.89 -18.50
C LEU A 282 -15.92 -4.01 -18.23
N VAL A 283 -14.68 -3.65 -17.93
CA VAL A 283 -13.62 -4.60 -17.61
C VAL A 283 -13.39 -4.61 -16.09
N LEU A 284 -13.63 -5.76 -15.47
CA LEU A 284 -13.45 -6.02 -14.05
C LEU A 284 -12.21 -6.89 -13.87
N ALA A 285 -11.11 -6.29 -13.45
CA ALA A 285 -9.79 -6.89 -13.43
C ALA A 285 -9.24 -6.95 -12.00
N GLY A 286 -8.43 -7.95 -11.69
CA GLY A 286 -7.72 -7.95 -10.42
C GLY A 286 -7.28 -9.28 -9.87
N GLY A 287 -6.88 -9.26 -8.60
CA GLY A 287 -6.38 -10.45 -7.92
C GLY A 287 -7.48 -11.47 -7.62
N TYR A 288 -7.20 -12.72 -7.97
CA TYR A 288 -8.07 -13.85 -7.73
C TYR A 288 -7.22 -15.09 -7.39
N ASP A 289 -7.55 -15.75 -6.28
CA ASP A 289 -6.91 -17.00 -5.88
C ASP A 289 -8.00 -18.09 -5.75
N PRO A 290 -7.97 -19.15 -6.57
CA PRO A 290 -8.96 -20.22 -6.53
C PRO A 290 -8.94 -21.03 -5.22
N ARG A 291 -7.90 -20.88 -4.41
CA ARG A 291 -7.80 -21.51 -3.08
C ARG A 291 -8.53 -20.72 -1.99
N VAL A 292 -8.91 -19.47 -2.28
CA VAL A 292 -9.66 -18.61 -1.37
C VAL A 292 -11.14 -18.67 -1.73
N SER A 293 -11.94 -19.32 -0.91
CA SER A 293 -13.39 -19.54 -1.16
C SER A 293 -14.13 -18.22 -1.41
N GLU A 294 -13.83 -17.17 -0.64
CA GLU A 294 -14.42 -15.83 -0.85
C GLU A 294 -14.20 -15.30 -2.27
N ASN A 295 -13.03 -15.53 -2.87
CA ASN A 295 -12.76 -15.06 -4.24
C ASN A 295 -13.63 -15.83 -5.26
N VAL A 296 -13.74 -17.16 -5.10
CA VAL A 296 -14.52 -18.02 -5.98
C VAL A 296 -16.01 -17.71 -5.89
N GLU A 297 -16.54 -17.69 -4.67
CA GLU A 297 -17.96 -17.42 -4.42
C GLU A 297 -18.35 -16.02 -4.92
N TYR A 298 -17.55 -15.00 -4.58
CA TYR A 298 -17.87 -13.62 -4.98
C TYR A 298 -17.79 -13.43 -6.51
N HIS A 299 -16.84 -14.05 -7.19
CA HIS A 299 -16.80 -14.04 -8.65
C HIS A 299 -18.08 -14.65 -9.25
N THR A 300 -18.51 -15.82 -8.74
CA THR A 300 -19.76 -16.47 -9.18
C THR A 300 -20.99 -15.57 -8.94
N GLU A 301 -21.05 -14.89 -7.79
CA GLU A 301 -22.12 -13.93 -7.47
C GLU A 301 -22.13 -12.75 -8.48
N LEU A 302 -20.96 -12.26 -8.89
CA LEU A 302 -20.85 -11.17 -9.85
C LEU A 302 -21.27 -11.59 -11.28
N GLU A 303 -20.95 -12.82 -11.70
CA GLU A 303 -21.42 -13.38 -12.98
C GLU A 303 -22.96 -13.55 -12.96
N ALA A 304 -23.51 -14.07 -11.86
CA ALA A 304 -24.96 -14.17 -11.69
C ALA A 304 -25.64 -12.79 -11.69
N LEU A 305 -25.03 -11.79 -11.06
CA LEU A 305 -25.52 -10.40 -11.07
C LEU A 305 -25.51 -9.83 -12.51
N ALA A 306 -24.44 -10.01 -13.27
CA ALA A 306 -24.37 -9.55 -14.65
C ALA A 306 -25.46 -10.20 -15.51
N SER A 307 -25.67 -11.53 -15.37
CA SER A 307 -26.72 -12.27 -16.06
C SER A 307 -28.12 -11.78 -15.71
N SER A 308 -28.39 -11.54 -14.41
CA SER A 308 -29.71 -11.04 -13.93
C SER A 308 -30.05 -9.65 -14.48
N LEU A 309 -29.02 -8.85 -14.81
CA LEU A 309 -29.14 -7.52 -15.40
C LEU A 309 -29.07 -7.56 -16.95
N SER A 310 -29.19 -8.74 -17.55
CA SER A 310 -29.13 -8.94 -19.01
C SER A 310 -27.85 -8.40 -19.65
N LEU A 311 -26.72 -8.49 -18.94
CA LEU A 311 -25.39 -8.14 -19.45
C LEU A 311 -24.68 -9.43 -19.91
N ALA A 312 -24.40 -9.52 -21.21
CA ALA A 312 -23.54 -10.59 -21.72
C ALA A 312 -22.13 -10.42 -21.11
N HIS A 313 -21.61 -11.46 -20.52
CA HIS A 313 -20.31 -11.43 -19.86
C HIS A 313 -19.39 -12.56 -20.32
N HIS A 314 -18.09 -12.38 -20.08
CA HIS A 314 -17.07 -13.37 -20.38
C HIS A 314 -15.95 -13.31 -19.35
N THR A 315 -15.47 -14.48 -18.89
CA THR A 315 -14.40 -14.60 -17.92
C THR A 315 -13.13 -15.14 -18.57
N ILE A 316 -12.01 -14.45 -18.33
CA ILE A 316 -10.67 -14.86 -18.75
C ILE A 316 -9.78 -15.01 -17.53
N THR A 317 -9.09 -16.14 -17.43
CA THR A 317 -7.95 -16.33 -16.53
C THR A 317 -6.69 -16.23 -17.37
N PRO A 318 -5.93 -15.10 -17.31
CA PRO A 318 -4.70 -14.97 -18.07
C PRO A 318 -3.70 -16.08 -17.72
N PRO A 319 -2.86 -16.52 -18.66
CA PRO A 319 -1.87 -17.55 -18.39
C PRO A 319 -0.90 -17.11 -17.29
N SER A 320 -0.48 -18.06 -16.45
CA SER A 320 0.44 -17.82 -15.35
C SER A 320 1.82 -17.36 -15.85
N LYS A 321 2.64 -16.79 -14.96
CA LYS A 321 4.00 -16.30 -15.25
C LYS A 321 4.93 -17.35 -15.93
N SER A 322 4.59 -18.62 -15.86
CA SER A 322 5.35 -19.73 -16.46
C SER A 322 5.04 -20.01 -17.93
N SER A 323 4.01 -19.39 -18.49
CA SER A 323 3.70 -19.50 -19.94
C SER A 323 4.43 -18.40 -20.72
N PRO A 324 4.86 -18.67 -21.98
CA PRO A 324 5.46 -17.64 -22.82
C PRO A 324 4.53 -16.43 -22.87
N ALA A 325 5.09 -15.23 -22.66
CA ALA A 325 4.37 -13.98 -22.49
C ALA A 325 3.43 -13.73 -23.69
N SER A 326 2.15 -14.07 -23.53
CA SER A 326 1.11 -13.66 -24.48
C SER A 326 0.96 -12.14 -24.40
N SER A 327 0.92 -11.48 -25.54
CA SER A 327 0.71 -10.03 -25.58
C SER A 327 -0.65 -9.68 -24.96
N PRO A 328 -0.83 -8.49 -24.35
CA PRO A 328 -2.14 -8.04 -23.85
C PRO A 328 -3.26 -8.19 -24.89
N ALA A 329 -2.99 -7.88 -26.16
CA ALA A 329 -3.93 -8.01 -27.25
C ALA A 329 -4.29 -9.48 -27.54
N SER A 330 -3.34 -10.41 -27.46
CA SER A 330 -3.63 -11.85 -27.67
C SER A 330 -4.46 -12.43 -26.53
N THR A 331 -4.24 -11.98 -25.29
CA THR A 331 -5.06 -12.40 -24.13
C THR A 331 -6.52 -11.96 -24.32
N LEU A 332 -6.75 -10.76 -24.82
CA LEU A 332 -8.10 -10.20 -24.98
C LEU A 332 -8.77 -10.59 -26.32
N SER A 333 -8.06 -11.19 -27.27
CA SER A 333 -8.63 -11.65 -28.55
C SER A 333 -9.67 -12.77 -28.40
N ALA A 334 -9.65 -13.47 -27.26
CA ALA A 334 -10.64 -14.51 -26.94
C ALA A 334 -12.00 -13.96 -26.51
N VAL A 335 -12.12 -12.65 -26.25
CA VAL A 335 -13.36 -12.02 -25.78
C VAL A 335 -14.38 -11.97 -26.92
N PRO A 336 -15.58 -12.56 -26.76
CA PRO A 336 -16.63 -12.46 -27.77
C PRO A 336 -17.06 -11.00 -27.99
N PRO A 337 -17.35 -10.59 -29.24
CA PRO A 337 -17.86 -9.23 -29.51
C PRO A 337 -19.15 -8.88 -28.76
N SER A 338 -19.94 -9.88 -28.38
CA SER A 338 -21.20 -9.72 -27.66
C SER A 338 -21.01 -9.43 -26.15
N ALA A 339 -19.84 -9.77 -25.57
CA ALA A 339 -19.62 -9.60 -24.14
C ALA A 339 -19.48 -8.13 -23.78
N SER A 340 -20.38 -7.58 -22.99
CA SER A 340 -20.35 -6.21 -22.48
C SER A 340 -19.62 -6.08 -21.14
N VAL A 341 -19.53 -7.17 -20.35
CA VAL A 341 -18.78 -7.26 -19.10
C VAL A 341 -17.70 -8.31 -19.22
N ILE A 342 -16.48 -7.97 -18.85
CA ILE A 342 -15.32 -8.86 -18.97
C ILE A 342 -14.68 -8.99 -17.59
N PHE A 343 -14.62 -10.22 -17.08
CA PHE A 343 -13.90 -10.56 -15.85
C PHE A 343 -12.49 -11.04 -16.22
N LEU A 344 -11.47 -10.38 -15.68
CA LEU A 344 -10.06 -10.72 -15.86
C LEU A 344 -9.47 -11.14 -14.51
N LEU A 345 -9.25 -12.41 -14.32
CA LEU A 345 -8.79 -13.01 -13.07
C LEU A 345 -7.27 -13.07 -13.01
N SER A 346 -6.66 -12.59 -11.91
CA SER A 346 -5.19 -12.62 -11.70
C SER A 346 -4.38 -11.92 -12.80
N VAL A 347 -4.70 -10.66 -13.06
CA VAL A 347 -4.14 -9.87 -14.17
C VAL A 347 -2.63 -9.62 -13.98
N PRO A 348 -1.78 -10.00 -14.97
CA PRO A 348 -0.36 -9.67 -14.97
C PRO A 348 -0.11 -8.15 -15.08
N SER A 349 1.03 -7.68 -14.54
CA SER A 349 1.38 -6.25 -14.52
C SER A 349 1.36 -5.59 -15.91
N ALA A 350 1.88 -6.28 -16.92
CA ALA A 350 1.90 -5.77 -18.30
C ALA A 350 0.47 -5.57 -18.88
N LEU A 351 -0.45 -6.52 -18.61
CA LEU A 351 -1.85 -6.40 -19.02
C LEU A 351 -2.56 -5.30 -18.23
N LYS A 352 -2.30 -5.20 -16.91
CA LYS A 352 -2.82 -4.11 -16.08
C LYS A 352 -2.41 -2.74 -16.62
N ALA A 353 -1.14 -2.56 -16.94
CA ALA A 353 -0.62 -1.31 -17.49
C ALA A 353 -1.26 -0.98 -18.86
N ALA A 354 -1.44 -1.99 -19.73
CA ALA A 354 -2.12 -1.81 -21.01
C ALA A 354 -3.60 -1.42 -20.87
N LEU A 355 -4.32 -2.04 -19.93
CA LEU A 355 -5.71 -1.72 -19.61
C LEU A 355 -5.84 -0.30 -19.08
N LEU A 356 -4.98 0.12 -18.14
CA LEU A 356 -4.96 1.47 -17.61
C LEU A 356 -4.74 2.51 -18.70
N ARG A 357 -3.81 2.29 -19.63
CA ARG A 357 -3.56 3.22 -20.76
C ARG A 357 -4.71 3.28 -21.77
N SER A 358 -5.50 2.22 -21.88
CA SER A 358 -6.62 2.13 -22.85
C SER A 358 -7.96 2.51 -22.24
N ALA A 359 -8.06 2.66 -20.93
CA ALA A 359 -9.30 2.97 -20.25
C ALA A 359 -9.72 4.43 -20.47
N SER A 360 -11.03 4.64 -20.66
CA SER A 360 -11.64 5.97 -20.71
C SER A 360 -12.02 6.48 -19.33
N LEU A 361 -12.28 5.57 -18.40
CA LEU A 361 -12.67 5.86 -17.01
C LEU A 361 -12.25 4.69 -16.12
N LEU A 362 -11.63 4.99 -14.96
CA LEU A 362 -11.50 4.02 -13.89
C LEU A 362 -12.69 4.15 -12.93
N VAL A 363 -13.30 3.03 -12.57
CA VAL A 363 -14.36 2.93 -11.57
C VAL A 363 -13.83 2.17 -10.36
N TYR A 364 -13.68 2.88 -9.23
CA TYR A 364 -13.10 2.37 -8.00
C TYR A 364 -14.13 2.34 -6.88
N THR A 365 -14.75 1.19 -6.69
CA THR A 365 -15.93 0.98 -5.85
C THR A 365 -15.67 0.79 -4.35
N PRO A 366 -14.47 0.42 -3.85
CA PRO A 366 -14.29 0.18 -2.43
C PRO A 366 -14.66 1.38 -1.56
N SER A 367 -15.61 1.18 -0.65
CA SER A 367 -15.90 2.11 0.43
C SER A 367 -14.91 1.89 1.58
N ASN A 368 -14.58 2.95 2.33
CA ASN A 368 -13.67 2.89 3.48
C ASN A 368 -12.29 2.27 3.17
N GLU A 369 -11.80 2.42 1.95
CA GLU A 369 -10.44 2.02 1.59
C GLU A 369 -9.43 2.88 2.38
N HIS A 370 -8.38 2.25 2.89
CA HIS A 370 -7.42 2.95 3.76
C HIS A 370 -6.68 4.06 3.02
N PHE A 371 -6.34 3.85 1.74
CA PHE A 371 -5.75 4.86 0.87
C PHE A 371 -6.18 4.70 -0.60
N GLY A 372 -5.93 3.52 -1.20
CA GLY A 372 -6.26 3.22 -2.59
C GLY A 372 -5.19 3.69 -3.59
N ILE A 373 -4.24 2.81 -3.91
CA ILE A 373 -3.18 3.08 -4.90
C ILE A 373 -3.73 3.05 -6.33
N VAL A 374 -4.74 2.22 -6.61
CA VAL A 374 -5.28 2.05 -7.97
C VAL A 374 -5.80 3.36 -8.59
N PRO A 375 -6.51 4.24 -7.87
CA PRO A 375 -6.82 5.59 -8.35
C PRO A 375 -5.60 6.41 -8.78
N LEU A 376 -4.48 6.31 -8.04
CA LEU A 376 -3.25 7.02 -8.40
C LEU A 376 -2.61 6.45 -9.66
N GLU A 377 -2.60 5.12 -9.81
CA GLU A 377 -2.11 4.45 -11.03
C GLU A 377 -2.91 4.85 -12.25
N ALA A 378 -4.24 4.95 -12.13
CA ALA A 378 -5.11 5.41 -13.21
C ALA A 378 -4.86 6.89 -13.56
N MET A 379 -4.80 7.76 -12.57
CA MET A 379 -4.49 9.18 -12.79
C MET A 379 -3.10 9.35 -13.43
N LEU A 380 -2.10 8.55 -13.01
CA LEU A 380 -0.77 8.58 -13.62
C LEU A 380 -0.79 8.15 -15.10
N ALA A 381 -1.68 7.20 -15.44
CA ALA A 381 -1.99 6.80 -16.82
C ALA A 381 -2.93 7.79 -17.56
N ARG A 382 -3.23 8.95 -16.98
CA ARG A 382 -4.12 10.00 -17.49
C ARG A 382 -5.58 9.56 -17.64
N VAL A 383 -6.04 8.66 -16.79
CA VAL A 383 -7.42 8.17 -16.78
C VAL A 383 -8.19 8.85 -15.66
N PRO A 384 -9.30 9.56 -15.94
CA PRO A 384 -10.19 10.08 -14.91
C PRO A 384 -10.75 8.97 -14.02
N VAL A 385 -11.04 9.30 -12.76
CA VAL A 385 -11.44 8.32 -11.74
C VAL A 385 -12.83 8.63 -11.23
N LEU A 386 -13.71 7.63 -11.20
CA LEU A 386 -14.93 7.63 -10.40
C LEU A 386 -14.72 6.76 -9.17
N ALA A 387 -14.80 7.33 -7.99
CA ALA A 387 -14.55 6.60 -6.74
C ALA A 387 -15.60 6.89 -5.66
N ALA A 388 -15.62 6.06 -4.61
CA ALA A 388 -16.44 6.30 -3.43
C ALA A 388 -16.00 7.59 -2.71
N ASN A 389 -16.99 8.37 -2.22
CA ASN A 389 -16.75 9.59 -1.45
C ASN A 389 -16.39 9.32 0.02
N THR A 390 -15.80 8.15 0.28
CA THR A 390 -15.38 7.69 1.62
C THR A 390 -13.98 7.08 1.56
N GLY A 391 -13.27 7.14 2.67
CA GLY A 391 -11.92 6.55 2.76
C GLY A 391 -10.85 7.37 2.03
N GLY A 392 -9.77 6.70 1.67
CA GLY A 392 -8.60 7.30 1.01
C GLY A 392 -8.86 7.95 -0.35
N PRO A 393 -9.81 7.49 -1.19
CA PRO A 393 -10.13 8.17 -2.45
C PRO A 393 -10.49 9.65 -2.31
N VAL A 394 -11.06 10.08 -1.20
CA VAL A 394 -11.37 11.48 -0.91
C VAL A 394 -10.12 12.36 -0.88
N GLU A 395 -8.97 11.77 -0.55
CA GLU A 395 -7.69 12.49 -0.48
C GLU A 395 -6.94 12.47 -1.82
N THR A 396 -7.16 11.42 -2.61
CA THR A 396 -6.45 11.20 -3.88
C THR A 396 -7.15 11.86 -5.06
N VAL A 397 -8.46 11.69 -5.19
CA VAL A 397 -9.29 12.24 -6.27
C VAL A 397 -9.75 13.65 -5.92
N SER A 398 -9.61 14.58 -6.86
CA SER A 398 -10.15 15.96 -6.76
C SER A 398 -11.38 16.08 -7.64
N ASP A 399 -12.57 16.10 -7.04
CA ASP A 399 -13.84 16.27 -7.75
C ASP A 399 -14.09 17.78 -8.00
N PRO A 400 -14.34 18.23 -9.22
CA PRO A 400 -14.41 17.50 -10.48
C PRO A 400 -13.09 17.52 -11.31
N ALA A 401 -11.96 17.95 -10.76
CA ALA A 401 -10.76 18.26 -11.52
C ALA A 401 -10.05 17.02 -12.08
N THR A 402 -10.00 15.94 -11.31
CA THR A 402 -9.30 14.69 -11.71
C THR A 402 -10.22 13.49 -11.82
N GLY A 403 -11.50 13.68 -11.48
CA GLY A 403 -12.51 12.63 -11.47
C GLY A 403 -13.71 13.00 -10.64
N TRP A 404 -14.43 12.01 -10.14
CA TRP A 404 -15.67 12.19 -9.38
C TRP A 404 -15.69 11.31 -8.13
N LEU A 405 -16.30 11.86 -7.08
CA LEU A 405 -16.55 11.16 -5.82
C LEU A 405 -18.07 11.01 -5.62
N ARG A 406 -18.54 9.78 -5.46
CA ARG A 406 -19.98 9.50 -5.31
C ARG A 406 -20.23 8.57 -4.13
N ASP A 407 -21.40 8.72 -3.55
CA ASP A 407 -21.89 7.86 -2.49
C ASP A 407 -21.99 6.40 -2.99
N PRO A 408 -21.34 5.43 -2.35
CA PRO A 408 -21.39 4.04 -2.77
C PRO A 408 -22.80 3.42 -2.70
N ASP A 409 -23.67 3.96 -1.86
CA ASP A 409 -25.06 3.49 -1.74
C ASP A 409 -25.99 4.06 -2.84
N ASN A 410 -25.52 5.01 -3.65
CA ASN A 410 -26.27 5.64 -4.72
C ASN A 410 -25.79 5.20 -6.11
N SER A 411 -26.15 3.98 -6.53
CA SER A 411 -25.74 3.43 -7.84
C SER A 411 -26.22 4.27 -9.05
N ALA A 412 -27.32 5.02 -8.92
CA ALA A 412 -27.82 5.91 -9.96
C ALA A 412 -26.85 7.10 -10.20
N ALA A 413 -26.27 7.65 -9.15
CA ALA A 413 -25.26 8.70 -9.27
C ALA A 413 -23.99 8.20 -9.97
N TRP A 414 -23.58 6.93 -9.73
CA TRP A 414 -22.47 6.30 -10.43
C TRP A 414 -22.77 6.10 -11.93
N SER A 415 -23.98 5.62 -12.25
CA SER A 415 -24.44 5.46 -13.64
C SER A 415 -24.46 6.79 -14.39
N ALA A 416 -24.96 7.86 -13.75
CA ALA A 416 -24.98 9.19 -14.33
C ALA A 416 -23.55 9.67 -14.67
N VAL A 417 -22.59 9.54 -13.76
CA VAL A 417 -21.20 9.91 -14.02
C VAL A 417 -20.57 9.06 -15.14
N MET A 418 -20.80 7.75 -15.15
CA MET A 418 -20.31 6.89 -16.23
C MET A 418 -20.84 7.36 -17.59
N ARG A 419 -22.15 7.65 -17.69
CA ARG A 419 -22.78 8.15 -18.90
C ARG A 419 -22.23 9.52 -19.32
N ASP A 420 -22.10 10.45 -18.37
CA ASP A 420 -21.56 11.78 -18.62
C ASP A 420 -20.11 11.73 -19.11
N ALA A 421 -19.28 10.84 -18.51
CA ALA A 421 -17.91 10.59 -18.98
C ALA A 421 -17.87 9.99 -20.39
N LEU A 422 -18.82 9.12 -20.73
CA LEU A 422 -18.93 8.56 -22.09
C LEU A 422 -19.38 9.64 -23.12
N ALA A 423 -20.22 10.58 -22.73
CA ALA A 423 -20.67 11.68 -23.59
C ALA A 423 -19.67 12.86 -23.63
N MET A 424 -18.68 12.89 -22.74
CA MET A 424 -17.77 14.02 -22.62
C MET A 424 -16.83 14.14 -23.82
N PRO A 425 -16.57 15.38 -24.31
CA PRO A 425 -15.56 15.61 -25.35
C PRO A 425 -14.19 15.06 -24.97
N ALA A 426 -13.48 14.44 -25.91
CA ALA A 426 -12.18 13.85 -25.67
C ALA A 426 -11.16 14.86 -25.08
N SER A 427 -11.20 16.12 -25.54
CA SER A 427 -10.34 17.21 -25.02
C SER A 427 -10.54 17.44 -23.52
N ARG A 428 -11.76 17.35 -23.02
CA ARG A 428 -12.05 17.53 -21.58
C ARG A 428 -11.61 16.34 -20.76
N LEU A 429 -11.82 15.10 -21.24
CA LEU A 429 -11.30 13.89 -20.59
C LEU A 429 -9.77 13.92 -20.52
N THR A 430 -9.12 14.33 -21.61
CA THR A 430 -7.67 14.48 -21.67
C THR A 430 -7.18 15.50 -20.64
N ALA A 431 -7.83 16.68 -20.55
CA ALA A 431 -7.46 17.69 -19.57
C ALA A 431 -7.61 17.19 -18.11
N MET A 432 -8.68 16.45 -17.81
CA MET A 432 -8.85 15.82 -16.50
C MET A 432 -7.77 14.78 -16.22
N GLY A 433 -7.41 13.96 -17.21
CA GLY A 433 -6.35 12.97 -17.10
C GLY A 433 -4.98 13.61 -16.87
N GLU A 434 -4.63 14.67 -17.59
CA GLU A 434 -3.37 15.40 -17.38
C GLU A 434 -3.30 16.05 -16.00
N GLU A 435 -4.40 16.63 -15.53
CA GLU A 435 -4.49 17.18 -14.17
C GLU A 435 -4.33 16.08 -13.12
N GLY A 436 -4.91 14.89 -13.33
CA GLY A 436 -4.72 13.72 -12.49
C GLY A 436 -3.25 13.31 -12.41
N ALA A 437 -2.60 13.18 -13.57
CA ALA A 437 -1.19 12.81 -13.64
C ALA A 437 -0.27 13.87 -12.99
N ARG A 438 -0.56 15.16 -13.16
CA ARG A 438 0.15 16.25 -12.50
C ARG A 438 0.03 16.15 -10.98
N ARG A 439 -1.19 15.99 -10.46
CA ARG A 439 -1.47 15.84 -9.03
C ARG A 439 -0.70 14.68 -8.42
N VAL A 440 -0.66 13.52 -9.10
CA VAL A 440 0.06 12.35 -8.62
C VAL A 440 1.56 12.63 -8.53
N ARG A 441 2.17 13.22 -9.56
CA ARG A 441 3.60 13.57 -9.56
C ARG A 441 3.96 14.55 -8.45
N GLU A 442 3.10 15.54 -8.20
CA GLU A 442 3.36 16.57 -7.20
C GLU A 442 3.19 16.09 -5.76
N ARG A 443 2.32 15.11 -5.49
CA ARG A 443 1.91 14.77 -4.13
C ARG A 443 2.17 13.32 -3.72
N PHE A 444 2.22 12.38 -4.67
CA PHE A 444 2.21 10.94 -4.41
C PHE A 444 3.37 10.21 -5.09
N GLY A 445 4.41 10.93 -5.51
CA GLY A 445 5.65 10.35 -5.98
C GLY A 445 6.51 9.81 -4.84
N ARG A 446 7.45 8.89 -5.15
CA ARG A 446 8.37 8.30 -4.19
C ARG A 446 9.25 9.35 -3.49
N ASP A 447 9.66 10.38 -4.21
CA ASP A 447 10.41 11.52 -3.68
C ASP A 447 9.64 12.25 -2.57
N LYS A 448 8.31 12.45 -2.74
CA LYS A 448 7.45 13.12 -1.77
C LYS A 448 7.24 12.28 -0.51
N MET A 449 7.04 10.97 -0.68
CA MET A 449 6.96 10.04 0.44
C MET A 449 8.27 10.04 1.25
N ALA A 450 9.41 9.92 0.56
CA ALA A 450 10.73 9.92 1.20
C ALA A 450 11.04 11.26 1.86
N GLN A 451 10.67 12.38 1.25
CA GLN A 451 10.79 13.71 1.84
C GLN A 451 9.98 13.80 3.14
N SER A 452 8.70 13.41 3.10
CA SER A 452 7.84 13.44 4.28
C SER A 452 8.38 12.59 5.43
N LEU A 453 8.92 11.40 5.13
CA LEU A 453 9.57 10.55 6.14
C LEU A 453 10.81 11.22 6.73
N ASP A 454 11.68 11.78 5.90
CA ASP A 454 12.92 12.42 6.32
C ASP A 454 12.64 13.66 7.18
N ASP A 455 11.66 14.46 6.80
CA ASP A 455 11.20 15.63 7.56
C ASP A 455 10.67 15.23 8.94
N ILE A 456 9.81 14.20 9.02
CA ILE A 456 9.29 13.68 10.30
C ILE A 456 10.42 13.14 11.18
N LEU A 457 11.36 12.37 10.62
CA LEU A 457 12.50 11.86 11.36
C LEU A 457 13.41 12.99 11.86
N GLY A 458 13.56 14.05 11.08
CA GLY A 458 14.25 15.28 11.47
C GLY A 458 13.56 16.03 12.60
N GLU A 459 12.24 16.24 12.53
CA GLU A 459 11.41 16.84 13.57
C GLU A 459 11.52 16.09 14.91
N ILE A 460 11.35 14.75 14.87
CA ILE A 460 11.45 13.90 16.05
C ILE A 460 12.83 14.04 16.70
N ARG A 461 13.88 14.02 15.89
CA ARG A 461 15.26 14.17 16.39
C ARG A 461 15.51 15.51 17.05
N ALA A 462 14.99 16.58 16.46
CA ALA A 462 15.12 17.95 17.02
C ALA A 462 14.35 18.09 18.35
N ALA A 463 13.20 17.46 18.49
CA ALA A 463 12.38 17.48 19.68
C ALA A 463 13.02 16.73 20.86
N ASN A 464 13.96 15.81 20.59
CA ASN A 464 14.70 15.00 21.60
C ASN A 464 13.82 14.54 22.79
N PRO A 465 12.70 13.85 22.55
CA PRO A 465 11.76 13.50 23.62
C PRO A 465 12.34 12.44 24.54
N ARG A 466 12.37 12.71 25.84
CA ARG A 466 12.84 11.79 26.87
C ARG A 466 11.65 11.00 27.45
N PRO A 467 11.64 9.67 27.36
CA PRO A 467 10.60 8.89 28.02
C PRO A 467 10.87 8.73 29.53
N PRO A 468 9.82 8.57 30.35
CA PRO A 468 9.99 8.32 31.79
C PRO A 468 10.61 6.92 32.01
N PHE A 469 11.72 6.90 32.79
CA PHE A 469 12.58 5.72 32.98
C PHE A 469 11.85 4.52 33.63
N ILE A 470 10.92 4.74 34.53
CA ILE A 470 10.24 3.68 35.29
C ILE A 470 9.35 2.79 34.39
N ASN A 471 8.76 3.36 33.33
CA ASN A 471 7.92 2.61 32.40
C ASN A 471 8.72 1.60 31.59
N TYR A 472 10.02 1.81 31.39
CA TYR A 472 10.88 0.87 30.65
C TYR A 472 11.11 -0.44 31.39
N ILE A 473 11.35 -0.38 32.71
CA ILE A 473 11.66 -1.57 33.51
C ILE A 473 10.45 -2.50 33.59
N ILE A 474 9.28 -1.97 33.86
CA ILE A 474 8.04 -2.75 33.96
C ILE A 474 7.75 -3.40 32.60
N ASN A 475 7.95 -2.67 31.54
CA ASN A 475 7.64 -3.10 30.19
C ASN A 475 8.65 -4.14 29.67
N LEU A 476 9.94 -4.00 30.02
CA LEU A 476 10.96 -5.00 29.72
C LEU A 476 10.68 -6.32 30.44
N VAL A 477 10.28 -6.27 31.69
CA VAL A 477 9.91 -7.47 32.47
C VAL A 477 8.73 -8.18 31.83
N LEU A 478 7.67 -7.45 31.48
CA LEU A 478 6.52 -8.02 30.79
C LEU A 478 6.90 -8.64 29.45
N LEU A 479 7.73 -7.98 28.65
CA LEU A 479 8.20 -8.45 27.35
C LEU A 479 9.03 -9.74 27.47
N VAL A 480 9.93 -9.81 28.46
CA VAL A 480 10.72 -11.01 28.77
C VAL A 480 9.81 -12.16 29.22
N VAL A 481 8.84 -11.90 30.10
CA VAL A 481 7.86 -12.91 30.53
C VAL A 481 7.05 -13.46 29.37
N PHE A 482 6.51 -12.59 28.49
CA PHE A 482 5.79 -13.03 27.29
C PHE A 482 6.68 -13.83 26.33
N PHE A 483 7.95 -13.44 26.16
CA PHE A 483 8.89 -14.17 25.32
C PHE A 483 9.14 -15.59 25.87
N TYR A 484 9.41 -15.74 27.19
CA TYR A 484 9.63 -17.05 27.80
C TYR A 484 8.38 -17.91 27.80
N LEU A 485 7.19 -17.37 28.02
CA LEU A 485 5.93 -18.10 27.87
C LEU A 485 5.73 -18.61 26.44
N GLY A 486 6.05 -17.79 25.43
CA GLY A 486 6.00 -18.20 24.04
C GLY A 486 7.02 -19.30 23.70
N LEU A 487 8.25 -19.25 24.25
CA LEU A 487 9.26 -20.30 24.09
C LEU A 487 8.82 -21.62 24.74
N LEU A 488 8.21 -21.56 25.91
CA LEU A 488 7.63 -22.73 26.58
C LEU A 488 6.54 -23.37 25.72
N LEU A 489 5.63 -22.59 25.17
CA LEU A 489 4.58 -23.07 24.28
C LEU A 489 5.15 -23.67 22.97
N ALA A 490 6.16 -23.04 22.39
CA ALA A 490 6.83 -23.53 21.20
C ALA A 490 7.62 -24.83 21.47
N SER A 491 8.26 -24.95 22.64
CA SER A 491 9.00 -26.15 23.04
C SER A 491 8.09 -27.34 23.32
N THR A 492 6.97 -27.09 24.00
CA THR A 492 5.95 -28.12 24.26
C THR A 492 5.31 -28.60 22.96
N TYR A 493 5.04 -27.70 22.01
CA TYR A 493 4.54 -28.05 20.68
C TYR A 493 5.54 -28.93 19.88
N ARG A 494 6.85 -28.62 19.92
CA ARG A 494 7.86 -29.47 19.27
C ARG A 494 7.93 -30.87 19.88
N ARG A 495 7.88 -30.99 21.20
CA ARG A 495 7.85 -32.31 21.88
C ARG A 495 6.63 -33.11 21.50
N PHE A 496 5.47 -32.46 21.35
CA PHE A 496 4.21 -33.13 20.94
C PHE A 496 4.22 -33.58 19.46
N LYS A 497 5.03 -32.95 18.61
CA LYS A 497 5.14 -33.31 17.18
C LYS A 497 6.23 -34.34 16.89
N SER A 498 7.15 -34.56 17.81
CA SER A 498 8.29 -35.49 17.69
C SER A 498 8.06 -36.82 18.47
N GLY A 499 7.00 -36.97 19.23
CA GLY A 499 6.49 -38.22 19.80
C GLY A 499 5.22 -38.64 19.09
#